data_0ef46c91366ef41d93ee2077e8dd84d5
#
_entry.id   0ef46c91366ef41d93ee2077e8dd84d5
#
_cell.length_a   1.000
_cell.length_b   1.000
_cell.length_c   1.000
_cell.angle_alpha   90.00
_cell.angle_beta   90.00
_cell.angle_gamma   90.00
#
_symmetry.space_group_name_H-M   'P 1'
#
loop_
_entity.id
_entity.type
_entity.pdbx_description
1 polymer ?
#
loop_
_entity_poly.entity_id
_entity_poly.type
_entity_poly.pdbx_seq_one_letter_code
_entity_poly.pdbx_strand_id
1 'polypeptide(L)'
;MYKKQLNLQKILCFAALAACALVFLYALGLSTDLYDGLFYALPEEAELETSKVYVPGAEVYYHIQPFNRSLLNSSIALLLVACLLFITSTHNRRRYYIGNAVSTFGFAGAGIGISLWAHQQIEAFKAQFLQIDFAAYEKYATRRRKEYIDSTFWFDAHYVVFAVVILVCLALIINYGWKLYLMRAEKKLIDEGKGVAA
;
A
#
# COMPACT_ATOMS: atom_id res chain seq x y z
N MET A 1 29.97 -1.19 -13.59
CA MET A 1 28.89 -0.35 -13.03
C MET A 1 27.49 -0.93 -13.32
N TYR A 2 27.20 -1.38 -14.53
CA TYR A 2 25.91 -1.95 -14.92
C TYR A 2 25.48 -3.18 -14.09
N LYS A 3 26.40 -4.09 -13.75
CA LYS A 3 26.10 -5.24 -12.87
C LYS A 3 25.63 -4.82 -11.48
N LYS A 4 26.18 -3.74 -10.92
CA LYS A 4 25.75 -3.19 -9.62
C LYS A 4 24.34 -2.61 -9.72
N GLN A 5 24.04 -1.86 -10.79
CA GLN A 5 22.71 -1.31 -11.04
C GLN A 5 21.67 -2.42 -11.20
N LEU A 6 21.98 -3.50 -11.93
CA LEU A 6 21.07 -4.62 -12.11
C LEU A 6 20.82 -5.39 -10.80
N ASN A 7 21.85 -5.56 -9.97
CA ASN A 7 21.69 -6.17 -8.65
C ASN A 7 20.80 -5.31 -7.74
N LEU A 8 21.01 -4.00 -7.76
CA LEU A 8 20.14 -3.07 -7.04
C LEU A 8 18.68 -3.16 -7.54
N GLN A 9 18.48 -3.24 -8.86
CA GLN A 9 17.14 -3.43 -9.44
C GLN A 9 16.46 -4.69 -8.89
N LYS A 10 17.15 -5.81 -8.79
CA LYS A 10 16.61 -7.05 -8.22
C LYS A 10 16.20 -6.85 -6.76
N ILE A 11 17.06 -6.24 -5.95
CA ILE A 11 16.78 -5.95 -4.53
C ILE A 11 15.54 -5.06 -4.41
N LEU A 12 15.46 -4.00 -5.22
CA LEU A 12 14.32 -3.09 -5.21
C LEU A 12 13.01 -3.76 -5.66
N CYS A 13 13.07 -4.69 -6.61
CA CYS A 13 11.90 -5.47 -7.01
C CYS A 13 11.42 -6.41 -5.89
N PHE A 14 12.33 -7.03 -5.14
CA PHE A 14 11.97 -7.79 -3.93
C PHE A 14 11.39 -6.89 -2.84
N ALA A 15 11.98 -5.70 -2.63
CA ALA A 15 11.44 -4.71 -1.70
C ALA A 15 10.03 -4.25 -2.12
N ALA A 16 9.77 -4.10 -3.43
CA ALA A 16 8.45 -3.77 -3.94
C ALA A 16 7.42 -4.88 -3.65
N LEU A 17 7.77 -6.14 -3.86
CA LEU A 17 6.92 -7.28 -3.51
C LEU A 17 6.63 -7.32 -2.01
N ALA A 18 7.65 -7.12 -1.17
CA ALA A 18 7.50 -7.09 0.28
C ALA A 18 6.62 -5.91 0.74
N ALA A 19 6.81 -4.71 0.15
CA ALA A 19 5.98 -3.55 0.43
C ALA A 19 4.51 -3.78 0.03
N CYS A 20 4.26 -4.40 -1.12
CA CYS A 20 2.90 -4.75 -1.54
C CYS A 20 2.26 -5.80 -0.63
N ALA A 21 3.03 -6.81 -0.19
CA ALA A 21 2.56 -7.78 0.80
C ALA A 21 2.22 -7.10 2.14
N LEU A 22 2.99 -6.09 2.56
CA LEU A 22 2.71 -5.29 3.74
C LEU A 22 1.39 -4.51 3.59
N VAL A 23 1.13 -3.90 2.43
CA VAL A 23 -0.17 -3.24 2.14
C VAL A 23 -1.31 -4.24 2.20
N PHE A 24 -1.13 -5.43 1.64
CA PHE A 24 -2.14 -6.49 1.68
C PHE A 24 -2.45 -6.93 3.12
N LEU A 25 -1.42 -7.18 3.93
CA LEU A 25 -1.58 -7.54 5.34
C LEU A 25 -2.25 -6.42 6.14
N TYR A 26 -1.89 -5.17 5.86
CA TYR A 26 -2.54 -4.01 6.47
C TYR A 26 -4.02 -3.92 6.08
N ALA A 27 -4.35 -4.06 4.81
CA ALA A 27 -5.74 -4.05 4.34
C ALA A 27 -6.56 -5.21 4.93
N LEU A 28 -5.93 -6.38 5.10
CA LEU A 28 -6.56 -7.52 5.74
C LEU A 28 -6.81 -7.24 7.24
N GLY A 29 -5.85 -6.66 7.95
CA GLY A 29 -5.99 -6.26 9.35
C GLY A 29 -7.11 -5.22 9.56
N LEU A 30 -7.20 -4.19 8.70
CA LEU A 30 -8.31 -3.25 8.69
C LEU A 30 -9.67 -3.94 8.49
N SER A 31 -9.73 -4.94 7.60
CA SER A 31 -10.99 -5.66 7.31
C SER A 31 -11.44 -6.55 8.45
N THR A 32 -10.50 -7.14 9.21
CA THR A 32 -10.83 -8.13 10.24
C THR A 32 -10.93 -7.49 11.62
N ASP A 33 -9.91 -6.78 12.08
CA ASP A 33 -9.83 -6.31 13.47
C ASP A 33 -10.77 -5.12 13.75
N LEU A 34 -10.83 -4.14 12.84
CA LEU A 34 -11.73 -3.01 13.01
C LEU A 34 -13.20 -3.46 12.91
N TYR A 35 -13.49 -4.36 11.97
CA TYR A 35 -14.83 -4.90 11.77
C TYR A 35 -15.27 -5.80 12.93
N ASP A 36 -14.44 -6.79 13.30
CA ASP A 36 -14.75 -7.72 14.40
C ASP A 36 -14.91 -7.01 15.73
N GLY A 37 -14.16 -5.90 15.94
CA GLY A 37 -14.27 -5.08 17.15
C GLY A 37 -15.72 -4.65 17.44
N LEU A 38 -16.50 -4.40 16.40
CA LEU A 38 -17.80 -3.76 16.49
C LEU A 38 -18.97 -4.66 16.13
N PHE A 39 -18.74 -5.63 15.26
CA PHE A 39 -19.77 -6.61 14.92
C PHE A 39 -20.40 -7.25 16.16
N TYR A 40 -19.61 -7.42 17.23
CA TYR A 40 -20.12 -7.96 18.51
C TYR A 40 -20.84 -6.94 19.40
N ALA A 41 -20.76 -5.65 19.07
CA ALA A 41 -21.34 -4.58 19.90
C ALA A 41 -22.49 -3.85 19.21
N LEU A 42 -22.65 -4.03 17.91
CA LEU A 42 -23.71 -3.39 17.14
C LEU A 42 -24.59 -4.46 16.46
N PRO A 43 -25.91 -4.21 16.39
CA PRO A 43 -26.81 -5.02 15.58
C PRO A 43 -26.43 -4.92 14.10
N GLU A 44 -26.95 -5.83 13.28
CA GLU A 44 -26.86 -5.73 11.82
C GLU A 44 -27.40 -4.36 11.35
N GLU A 45 -26.86 -3.86 10.23
CA GLU A 45 -27.22 -2.53 9.71
C GLU A 45 -28.73 -2.35 9.54
N ALA A 46 -29.45 -3.41 9.16
CA ALA A 46 -30.91 -3.42 9.03
C ALA A 46 -31.65 -3.29 10.38
N GLU A 47 -30.98 -3.58 11.49
CA GLU A 47 -31.56 -3.55 12.84
C GLU A 47 -31.18 -2.27 13.61
N LEU A 48 -30.29 -1.43 13.07
CA LEU A 48 -29.81 -0.21 13.73
C LEU A 48 -30.95 0.74 14.11
N GLU A 49 -31.96 0.89 13.25
CA GLU A 49 -33.11 1.76 13.49
C GLU A 49 -34.07 1.22 14.55
N THR A 50 -34.08 -0.11 14.75
CA THR A 50 -35.06 -0.81 15.65
C THR A 50 -34.40 -1.30 16.93
N SER A 51 -33.09 -1.32 17.00
CA SER A 51 -32.32 -1.84 18.13
C SER A 51 -32.32 -0.87 19.32
N LYS A 52 -32.41 -1.45 20.52
CA LYS A 52 -32.22 -0.69 21.78
C LYS A 52 -30.75 -0.34 22.06
N VAL A 53 -29.84 -0.82 21.25
CA VAL A 53 -28.40 -0.63 21.39
C VAL A 53 -27.94 0.30 20.28
N TYR A 54 -27.95 1.60 20.55
CA TYR A 54 -27.41 2.60 19.65
C TYR A 54 -26.26 3.34 20.31
N VAL A 55 -25.10 3.31 19.66
CA VAL A 55 -23.92 4.07 20.07
C VAL A 55 -23.70 5.16 19.04
N PRO A 56 -23.83 6.45 19.41
CA PRO A 56 -23.62 7.55 18.47
C PRO A 56 -22.24 7.49 17.82
N GLY A 57 -22.19 7.63 16.49
CA GLY A 57 -20.97 7.64 15.71
C GLY A 57 -20.48 6.26 15.27
N ALA A 58 -21.10 5.17 15.77
CA ALA A 58 -20.66 3.82 15.44
C ALA A 58 -20.99 3.40 13.99
N GLU A 59 -21.79 4.16 13.26
CA GLU A 59 -22.09 3.92 11.84
C GLU A 59 -20.83 3.98 10.95
N VAL A 60 -19.75 4.61 11.41
CA VAL A 60 -18.47 4.63 10.69
C VAL A 60 -17.98 3.24 10.29
N TYR A 61 -18.31 2.23 11.04
CA TYR A 61 -17.89 0.86 10.79
C TYR A 61 -18.61 0.20 9.62
N TYR A 62 -19.84 0.58 9.36
CA TYR A 62 -20.53 0.17 8.15
C TYR A 62 -20.01 0.96 6.95
N HIS A 63 -19.79 2.26 7.12
CA HIS A 63 -19.31 3.13 6.06
C HIS A 63 -17.89 2.81 5.60
N ILE A 64 -17.04 2.27 6.48
CA ILE A 64 -15.66 1.89 6.12
C ILE A 64 -15.57 0.59 5.30
N GLN A 65 -16.58 -0.29 5.33
CA GLN A 65 -16.53 -1.60 4.67
C GLN A 65 -16.29 -1.54 3.15
N PRO A 66 -17.00 -0.69 2.37
CA PRO A 66 -16.74 -0.56 0.94
C PRO A 66 -15.31 -0.10 0.66
N PHE A 67 -14.77 0.80 1.48
CA PHE A 67 -13.37 1.24 1.40
C PHE A 67 -12.41 0.07 1.69
N ASN A 68 -12.62 -0.67 2.78
CA ASN A 68 -11.77 -1.82 3.15
C ASN A 68 -11.72 -2.86 2.02
N ARG A 69 -12.86 -3.17 1.40
CA ARG A 69 -12.93 -4.08 0.25
C ARG A 69 -12.17 -3.53 -0.95
N SER A 70 -12.31 -2.23 -1.23
CA SER A 70 -11.60 -1.57 -2.32
C SER A 70 -10.10 -1.52 -2.08
N LEU A 71 -9.64 -1.26 -0.85
CA LEU A 71 -8.24 -1.27 -0.48
C LEU A 71 -7.63 -2.68 -0.60
N LEU A 72 -8.34 -3.71 -0.15
CA LEU A 72 -7.92 -5.10 -0.27
C LEU A 72 -7.75 -5.50 -1.75
N ASN A 73 -8.73 -5.20 -2.59
CA ASN A 73 -8.67 -5.48 -4.03
C ASN A 73 -7.51 -4.71 -4.70
N SER A 74 -7.31 -3.44 -4.32
CA SER A 74 -6.22 -2.61 -4.83
C SER A 74 -4.85 -3.15 -4.41
N SER A 75 -4.73 -3.69 -3.20
CA SER A 75 -3.49 -4.31 -2.72
C SER A 75 -3.14 -5.59 -3.50
N ILE A 76 -4.13 -6.41 -3.84
CA ILE A 76 -3.96 -7.59 -4.70
C ILE A 76 -3.51 -7.17 -6.10
N ALA A 77 -4.18 -6.17 -6.69
CA ALA A 77 -3.80 -5.64 -7.99
C ALA A 77 -2.37 -5.08 -7.98
N LEU A 78 -1.98 -4.36 -6.93
CA LEU A 78 -0.63 -3.83 -6.76
C LEU A 78 0.42 -4.94 -6.65
N LEU A 79 0.11 -6.04 -5.95
CA LEU A 79 0.95 -7.23 -5.90
C LEU A 79 1.19 -7.84 -7.29
N LEU A 80 0.14 -7.96 -8.10
CA LEU A 80 0.25 -8.45 -9.49
C LEU A 80 1.12 -7.53 -10.34
N VAL A 81 0.96 -6.21 -10.20
CA VAL A 81 1.80 -5.23 -10.90
C VAL A 81 3.27 -5.31 -10.44
N ALA A 82 3.52 -5.56 -9.14
CA ALA A 82 4.88 -5.81 -8.62
C ALA A 82 5.51 -7.08 -9.19
N CYS A 83 4.74 -8.16 -9.36
CA CYS A 83 5.20 -9.37 -10.04
C CYS A 83 5.57 -9.09 -11.50
N LEU A 84 4.75 -8.33 -12.24
CA LEU A 84 5.06 -7.92 -13.61
C LEU A 84 6.33 -7.05 -13.65
N LEU A 85 6.48 -6.10 -12.73
CA LEU A 85 7.70 -5.31 -12.58
C LEU A 85 8.91 -6.23 -12.37
N PHE A 86 8.83 -7.20 -11.48
CA PHE A 86 9.90 -8.15 -11.22
C PHE A 86 10.29 -8.93 -12.49
N ILE A 87 9.32 -9.52 -13.18
CA ILE A 87 9.55 -10.30 -14.40
C ILE A 87 10.18 -9.46 -15.50
N THR A 88 9.64 -8.26 -15.74
CA THR A 88 10.06 -7.40 -16.86
C THR A 88 11.38 -6.69 -16.62
N SER A 89 11.70 -6.32 -15.38
CA SER A 89 12.83 -5.45 -15.05
C SER A 89 14.09 -6.20 -14.61
N THR A 90 13.99 -7.48 -14.25
CA THR A 90 15.15 -8.27 -13.81
C THR A 90 15.89 -8.98 -14.94
N HIS A 91 15.35 -8.99 -16.15
CA HIS A 91 16.02 -9.54 -17.33
C HIS A 91 17.20 -8.67 -17.77
N ASN A 92 18.34 -9.32 -18.03
CA ASN A 92 19.64 -8.68 -18.37
C ASN A 92 19.69 -8.12 -19.80
N ARG A 93 18.55 -7.74 -20.40
CA ARG A 93 18.52 -7.22 -21.78
C ARG A 93 18.54 -5.69 -21.77
N ARG A 94 19.71 -5.11 -22.08
CA ARG A 94 19.91 -3.66 -22.24
C ARG A 94 18.91 -3.01 -23.20
N ARG A 95 18.41 -3.74 -24.19
CA ARG A 95 17.49 -3.24 -25.25
C ARG A 95 16.06 -2.97 -24.77
N TYR A 96 15.63 -3.54 -23.62
CA TYR A 96 14.25 -3.38 -23.14
C TYR A 96 14.08 -2.22 -22.16
N TYR A 97 14.69 -1.06 -22.48
CA TYR A 97 14.58 0.11 -21.59
C TYR A 97 13.16 0.71 -21.58
N ILE A 98 12.43 0.66 -22.70
CA ILE A 98 11.04 1.15 -22.77
C ILE A 98 10.11 0.28 -21.91
N GLY A 99 10.18 -1.05 -22.04
CA GLY A 99 9.40 -1.97 -21.20
C GLY A 99 9.68 -1.80 -19.72
N ASN A 100 10.95 -1.61 -19.35
CA ASN A 100 11.33 -1.30 -17.97
C ASN A 100 10.82 0.07 -17.50
N ALA A 101 10.74 1.07 -18.39
CA ALA A 101 10.12 2.36 -18.07
C ALA A 101 8.64 2.16 -17.75
N VAL A 102 7.89 1.53 -18.65
CA VAL A 102 6.46 1.31 -18.50
C VAL A 102 6.17 0.56 -17.20
N SER A 103 6.88 -0.53 -16.93
CA SER A 103 6.66 -1.31 -15.70
C SER A 103 7.06 -0.54 -14.43
N THR A 104 8.19 0.22 -14.46
CA THR A 104 8.64 1.00 -13.29
C THR A 104 7.70 2.17 -13.01
N PHE A 105 7.35 2.96 -14.01
CA PHE A 105 6.47 4.10 -13.82
C PHE A 105 5.01 3.68 -13.60
N GLY A 106 4.57 2.59 -14.22
CA GLY A 106 3.26 1.99 -13.98
C GLY A 106 3.11 1.52 -12.54
N PHE A 107 4.09 0.78 -12.02
CA PHE A 107 4.12 0.36 -10.63
C PHE A 107 4.19 1.56 -9.66
N ALA A 108 5.10 2.51 -9.92
CA ALA A 108 5.26 3.67 -9.05
C ALA A 108 4.00 4.55 -9.03
N GLY A 109 3.39 4.78 -10.21
CA GLY A 109 2.14 5.53 -10.31
C GLY A 109 0.98 4.85 -9.56
N ALA A 110 0.82 3.53 -9.72
CA ALA A 110 -0.18 2.76 -9.00
C ALA A 110 0.09 2.78 -7.48
N GLY A 111 1.32 2.51 -7.05
CA GLY A 111 1.69 2.46 -5.64
C GLY A 111 1.51 3.80 -4.92
N ILE A 112 2.00 4.89 -5.51
CA ILE A 112 1.83 6.24 -4.96
C ILE A 112 0.34 6.64 -4.99
N GLY A 113 -0.36 6.40 -6.11
CA GLY A 113 -1.77 6.73 -6.25
C GLY A 113 -2.66 6.03 -5.23
N ILE A 114 -2.48 4.72 -5.04
CA ILE A 114 -3.21 3.94 -4.03
C ILE A 114 -2.87 4.45 -2.62
N SER A 115 -1.58 4.73 -2.33
CA SER A 115 -1.16 5.22 -1.02
C SER A 115 -1.79 6.57 -0.67
N LEU A 116 -1.81 7.51 -1.61
CA LEU A 116 -2.41 8.84 -1.39
C LEU A 116 -3.94 8.77 -1.26
N TRP A 117 -4.59 8.00 -2.14
CA TRP A 117 -6.04 7.78 -2.07
C TRP A 117 -6.45 7.13 -0.75
N ALA A 118 -5.76 6.04 -0.35
CA ALA A 118 -6.07 5.34 0.87
C ALA A 118 -5.79 6.20 2.11
N HIS A 119 -4.68 6.97 2.13
CA HIS A 119 -4.38 7.90 3.20
C HIS A 119 -5.54 8.89 3.42
N GLN A 120 -6.04 9.50 2.34
CA GLN A 120 -7.16 10.47 2.41
C GLN A 120 -8.42 9.84 3.02
N GLN A 121 -8.76 8.61 2.59
CA GLN A 121 -9.94 7.90 3.11
C GLN A 121 -9.77 7.49 4.58
N ILE A 122 -8.59 6.97 4.94
CA ILE A 122 -8.29 6.52 6.30
C ILE A 122 -8.35 7.70 7.28
N GLU A 123 -7.81 8.87 6.92
CA GLU A 123 -7.89 10.07 7.77
C GLU A 123 -9.34 10.54 7.96
N ALA A 124 -10.16 10.49 6.90
CA ALA A 124 -11.57 10.83 7.00
C ALA A 124 -12.33 9.86 7.92
N PHE A 125 -12.07 8.56 7.83
CA PHE A 125 -12.66 7.56 8.71
C PHE A 125 -12.13 7.65 10.14
N LYS A 126 -10.84 7.95 10.34
CA LYS A 126 -10.26 8.20 11.66
C LYS A 126 -10.95 9.38 12.35
N ALA A 127 -11.21 10.48 11.63
CA ALA A 127 -11.92 11.62 12.17
C ALA A 127 -13.35 11.27 12.61
N GLN A 128 -14.05 10.39 11.88
CA GLN A 128 -15.37 9.89 12.27
C GLN A 128 -15.28 8.92 13.46
N PHE A 129 -14.30 8.02 13.47
CA PHE A 129 -14.04 7.09 14.56
C PHE A 129 -13.85 7.80 15.90
N LEU A 130 -13.11 8.90 15.91
CA LEU A 130 -12.87 9.69 17.12
C LEU A 130 -14.13 10.43 17.65
N GLN A 131 -15.24 10.42 16.90
CA GLN A 131 -16.53 10.97 17.33
C GLN A 131 -17.44 9.92 18.00
N ILE A 132 -17.03 8.66 18.07
CA ILE A 132 -17.79 7.61 18.74
C ILE A 132 -17.88 7.91 20.23
N ASP A 133 -19.07 7.72 20.81
CA ASP A 133 -19.24 7.74 22.26
C ASP A 133 -18.72 6.41 22.86
N PHE A 134 -17.42 6.37 23.12
CA PHE A 134 -16.74 5.20 23.68
C PHE A 134 -17.25 4.83 25.07
N ALA A 135 -17.75 5.79 25.86
CA ALA A 135 -18.31 5.54 27.17
C ALA A 135 -19.67 4.78 27.06
N ALA A 136 -20.49 5.15 26.08
CA ALA A 136 -21.69 4.41 25.76
C ALA A 136 -21.36 3.00 25.19
N TYR A 137 -20.35 2.94 24.30
CA TYR A 137 -19.90 1.73 23.66
C TYR A 137 -19.37 0.70 24.68
N GLU A 138 -18.62 1.12 25.70
CA GLU A 138 -18.03 0.24 26.72
C GLU A 138 -19.08 -0.61 27.47
N LYS A 139 -20.33 -0.11 27.56
CA LYS A 139 -21.42 -0.85 28.20
C LYS A 139 -21.80 -2.12 27.44
N TYR A 140 -21.58 -2.15 26.12
CA TYR A 140 -21.96 -3.24 25.22
C TYR A 140 -20.77 -4.09 24.79
N ALA A 141 -19.54 -3.58 24.92
CA ALA A 141 -18.34 -4.31 24.55
C ALA A 141 -18.11 -5.54 25.42
N THR A 142 -17.73 -6.65 24.80
CA THR A 142 -17.35 -7.86 25.52
C THR A 142 -16.06 -7.65 26.33
N ARG A 143 -15.96 -8.33 27.48
CA ARG A 143 -14.87 -8.16 28.48
C ARG A 143 -13.44 -8.22 27.89
N ARG A 144 -13.23 -8.94 26.78
CA ARG A 144 -11.91 -9.11 26.15
C ARG A 144 -11.46 -7.93 25.27
N ARG A 145 -12.34 -6.98 24.92
CA ARG A 145 -12.08 -5.90 23.97
C ARG A 145 -12.18 -4.50 24.57
N LYS A 146 -12.48 -4.40 25.86
CA LYS A 146 -12.61 -3.11 26.56
C LYS A 146 -11.31 -2.28 26.58
N GLU A 147 -10.15 -2.95 26.56
CA GLU A 147 -8.83 -2.30 26.72
C GLU A 147 -8.37 -1.55 25.46
N TYR A 148 -8.99 -1.79 24.29
CA TYR A 148 -8.52 -1.26 22.99
C TYR A 148 -9.63 -0.63 22.14
N ILE A 149 -10.79 -0.33 22.74
CA ILE A 149 -11.98 0.15 22.02
C ILE A 149 -11.72 1.48 21.32
N ASP A 150 -10.96 2.37 21.93
CA ASP A 150 -10.61 3.70 21.45
C ASP A 150 -9.25 3.75 20.70
N SER A 151 -8.63 2.60 20.48
CA SER A 151 -7.31 2.53 19.85
C SER A 151 -7.35 2.96 18.39
N THR A 152 -6.51 3.94 18.04
CA THR A 152 -6.32 4.40 16.66
C THR A 152 -5.24 3.63 15.91
N PHE A 153 -4.70 2.55 16.48
CA PHE A 153 -3.56 1.80 15.93
C PHE A 153 -3.72 1.47 14.44
N TRP A 154 -4.87 0.91 14.04
CA TRP A 154 -5.11 0.54 12.65
C TRP A 154 -5.23 1.76 11.70
N PHE A 155 -5.71 2.88 12.21
CA PHE A 155 -5.71 4.12 11.45
C PHE A 155 -4.30 4.71 11.32
N ASP A 156 -3.45 4.57 12.35
CA ASP A 156 -2.11 5.16 12.35
C ASP A 156 -1.06 4.29 11.63
N ALA A 157 -1.23 2.97 11.63
CA ALA A 157 -0.31 2.04 10.97
C ALA A 157 -0.11 2.33 9.47
N HIS A 158 -1.11 2.92 8.80
CA HIS A 158 -1.02 3.25 7.39
C HIS A 158 0.12 4.23 7.05
N TYR A 159 0.49 5.14 7.96
CA TYR A 159 1.60 6.06 7.73
C TYR A 159 2.90 5.31 7.45
N VAL A 160 3.20 4.29 8.24
CA VAL A 160 4.41 3.47 8.06
C VAL A 160 4.30 2.64 6.78
N VAL A 161 3.15 1.98 6.58
CA VAL A 161 2.92 1.11 5.42
C VAL A 161 3.08 1.88 4.11
N PHE A 162 2.41 3.01 3.97
CA PHE A 162 2.45 3.79 2.73
C PHE A 162 3.76 4.56 2.55
N ALA A 163 4.42 4.98 3.64
CA ALA A 163 5.77 5.54 3.55
C ALA A 163 6.75 4.54 2.94
N VAL A 164 6.70 3.27 3.35
CA VAL A 164 7.54 2.21 2.77
C VAL A 164 7.27 2.03 1.28
N VAL A 165 5.99 1.99 0.85
CA VAL A 165 5.63 1.90 -0.57
C VAL A 165 6.20 3.07 -1.37
N ILE A 166 5.97 4.30 -0.90
CA ILE A 166 6.44 5.51 -1.59
C ILE A 166 7.96 5.53 -1.69
N LEU A 167 8.69 5.19 -0.61
CA LEU A 167 10.15 5.12 -0.63
C LEU A 167 10.68 4.09 -1.64
N VAL A 168 10.06 2.93 -1.71
CA VAL A 168 10.41 1.90 -2.71
C VAL A 168 10.11 2.38 -4.13
N CYS A 169 8.98 3.05 -4.36
CA CYS A 169 8.66 3.64 -5.67
C CYS A 169 9.69 4.68 -6.10
N LEU A 170 10.08 5.58 -5.20
CA LEU A 170 11.11 6.60 -5.46
C LEU A 170 12.46 5.96 -5.75
N ALA A 171 12.87 4.95 -4.98
CA ALA A 171 14.12 4.23 -5.19
C ALA A 171 14.14 3.51 -6.55
N LEU A 172 13.04 2.93 -6.99
CA LEU A 172 12.90 2.32 -8.32
C LEU A 172 13.05 3.35 -9.44
N ILE A 173 12.42 4.52 -9.31
CA ILE A 173 12.55 5.61 -10.29
C ILE A 173 14.00 6.10 -10.38
N ILE A 174 14.65 6.32 -9.22
CA ILE A 174 16.05 6.75 -9.16
C ILE A 174 16.97 5.70 -9.80
N ASN A 175 16.76 4.42 -9.48
CA ASN A 175 17.55 3.34 -10.07
C ASN A 175 17.34 3.21 -11.58
N TYR A 176 16.11 3.47 -12.07
CA TYR A 176 15.83 3.53 -13.50
C TYR A 176 16.57 4.72 -14.16
N GLY A 177 16.56 5.89 -13.53
CA GLY A 177 17.34 7.05 -13.96
C GLY A 177 18.86 6.74 -14.06
N TRP A 178 19.39 6.01 -13.08
CA TRP A 178 20.78 5.54 -13.11
C TRP A 178 21.04 4.60 -14.29
N LYS A 179 20.12 3.69 -14.59
CA LYS A 179 20.20 2.85 -15.79
C LYS A 179 20.32 3.67 -17.08
N LEU A 180 19.45 4.68 -17.24
CA LEU A 180 19.48 5.55 -18.41
C LEU A 180 20.78 6.34 -18.53
N TYR A 181 21.29 6.84 -17.40
CA TYR A 181 22.59 7.51 -17.35
C TYR A 181 23.73 6.61 -17.84
N LEU A 182 23.79 5.36 -17.35
CA LEU A 182 24.81 4.40 -17.78
C LEU A 182 24.69 4.06 -19.27
N MET A 183 23.48 3.92 -19.80
CA MET A 183 23.26 3.66 -21.22
C MET A 183 23.72 4.84 -22.10
N ARG A 184 23.47 6.08 -21.67
CA ARG A 184 23.96 7.28 -22.39
C ARG A 184 25.47 7.38 -22.36
N ALA A 185 26.10 7.11 -21.23
CA ALA A 185 27.55 7.11 -21.09
C ALA A 185 28.20 6.05 -21.99
N GLU A 186 27.63 4.85 -22.07
CA GLU A 186 28.11 3.79 -22.96
C GLU A 186 28.00 4.20 -24.44
N LYS A 187 26.86 4.77 -24.83
CA LYS A 187 26.63 5.23 -26.20
C LYS A 187 27.69 6.29 -26.59
N LYS A 188 27.94 7.26 -25.72
CA LYS A 188 28.97 8.30 -25.95
C LYS A 188 30.38 7.72 -26.17
N LEU A 189 30.74 6.70 -25.38
CA LEU A 189 32.04 6.00 -25.54
C LEU A 189 32.14 5.26 -26.89
N ILE A 190 31.05 4.68 -27.37
CA ILE A 190 31.00 4.01 -28.66
C ILE A 190 31.16 5.04 -29.79
N ASP A 191 30.41 6.16 -29.72
CA ASP A 191 30.40 7.22 -30.71
C ASP A 191 31.78 7.90 -30.82
N GLU A 192 32.54 7.99 -29.69
CA GLU A 192 33.90 8.55 -29.65
C GLU A 192 35.00 7.55 -30.10
N GLY A 193 34.63 6.37 -30.65
CA GLY A 193 35.56 5.34 -31.09
C GLY A 193 36.36 4.67 -29.98
N LYS A 194 36.01 4.89 -28.72
CA LYS A 194 36.57 4.24 -27.54
C LYS A 194 35.76 3.00 -27.15
N GLY A 195 35.09 2.41 -28.12
CA GLY A 195 34.29 1.22 -27.92
C GLY A 195 35.13 0.08 -27.39
N VAL A 196 34.86 -0.30 -26.16
CA VAL A 196 35.48 -1.44 -25.50
C VAL A 196 35.06 -2.68 -26.24
N ALA A 197 36.00 -3.33 -26.90
CA ALA A 197 35.93 -4.75 -27.15
C ALA A 197 35.85 -5.44 -25.79
N ALA A 198 34.72 -6.04 -25.47
CA ALA A 198 34.52 -6.85 -24.30
C ALA A 198 33.81 -8.12 -24.69
#